data_1fd0142a8b634811ddd6a286f3d03f0d
#
_entry.id   1fd0142a8b634811ddd6a286f3d03f0d
#
_cell.length_a   1.000
_cell.length_b   1.000
_cell.length_c   1.000
_cell.angle_alpha   90.00
_cell.angle_beta   90.00
_cell.angle_gamma   90.00
#
_symmetry.space_group_name_H-M   'P 1'
#
loop_
_entity.id
_entity.type
_entity.pdbx_description
1 polymer ?
#
loop_
_entity_poly.entity_id
_entity_poly.type
_entity_poly.pdbx_seq_one_letter_code
_entity_poly.pdbx_strand_id
1 'polypeptide(L)'
;MRYLFVPFITLITALVSLPTQARNISIRTMATSSAKMPDFFIKASAEKPHEMLRWPTRQPSERVMANCESFLPLYQRLPDGSGKQHLAIARRVQIPAGAREIILLAWTDGKEVRLRAIEDKFVGAKSNEWLFINASSKLIAFTIGDDAQPITLASGVSRLCQVSSPQNKGAAAVGRAQIRGKLRVFYSTYLPIKEGQRTLMMFTDDGDKIRAKCIVDELTLPQSDP
;
A
#
# COMPACT_ATOMS: atom_id res chain seq x y z
N MET A 1 63.46 -2.34 -25.25
CA MET A 1 62.21 -2.47 -24.51
C MET A 1 61.51 -1.10 -24.52
N ARG A 2 60.43 -0.94 -25.27
CA ARG A 2 59.63 0.30 -25.34
C ARG A 2 58.35 0.01 -24.57
N TYR A 3 58.15 0.70 -23.46
CA TYR A 3 56.87 0.61 -22.69
C TYR A 3 55.83 1.52 -23.33
N LEU A 4 54.76 0.94 -23.84
CA LEU A 4 53.57 1.64 -24.27
C LEU A 4 52.73 2.01 -23.04
N PHE A 5 52.63 3.31 -22.76
CA PHE A 5 51.71 3.84 -21.72
C PHE A 5 50.35 4.02 -22.36
N VAL A 6 49.37 3.23 -21.94
CA VAL A 6 47.96 3.41 -22.35
C VAL A 6 47.27 4.26 -21.28
N PRO A 7 46.75 5.45 -21.61
CA PRO A 7 46.02 6.26 -20.65
C PRO A 7 44.63 5.64 -20.41
N PHE A 8 44.33 5.30 -19.18
CA PHE A 8 43.02 4.88 -18.74
C PHE A 8 42.12 6.13 -18.61
N ILE A 9 41.21 6.36 -19.58
CA ILE A 9 40.22 7.43 -19.51
C ILE A 9 39.06 6.91 -18.65
N THR A 10 39.01 7.36 -17.39
CA THR A 10 37.90 7.09 -16.47
C THR A 10 36.71 7.97 -16.89
N LEU A 11 35.72 7.37 -17.55
CA LEU A 11 34.46 8.04 -17.90
C LEU A 11 33.63 8.19 -16.62
N ILE A 12 33.64 9.38 -16.01
CA ILE A 12 32.75 9.73 -14.89
C ILE A 12 31.38 10.04 -15.49
N THR A 13 30.49 9.06 -15.48
CA THR A 13 29.05 9.27 -15.76
C THR A 13 28.43 10.01 -14.57
N ALA A 14 28.30 11.33 -14.69
CA ALA A 14 27.50 12.12 -13.77
C ALA A 14 26.02 11.66 -13.91
N LEU A 15 25.49 10.96 -12.92
CA LEU A 15 24.06 10.70 -12.77
C LEU A 15 23.38 12.06 -12.52
N VAL A 16 22.91 12.70 -13.58
CA VAL A 16 22.02 13.86 -13.48
C VAL A 16 20.68 13.33 -12.95
N SER A 17 20.44 13.51 -11.65
CA SER A 17 19.11 13.30 -11.06
C SER A 17 18.17 14.33 -11.65
N LEU A 18 17.34 13.92 -12.62
CA LEU A 18 16.27 14.75 -13.15
C LEU A 18 15.35 15.15 -11.99
N PRO A 19 14.96 16.43 -11.89
CA PRO A 19 14.01 16.86 -10.87
C PRO A 19 12.71 16.08 -11.03
N THR A 20 12.27 15.41 -9.98
CA THR A 20 11.00 14.68 -9.98
C THR A 20 9.88 15.71 -10.03
N GLN A 21 9.18 15.78 -11.15
CA GLN A 21 8.10 16.73 -11.34
C GLN A 21 6.91 16.38 -10.46
N ALA A 22 6.33 17.38 -9.80
CA ALA A 22 5.11 17.23 -9.01
C ALA A 22 3.96 16.73 -9.89
N ARG A 23 3.21 15.75 -9.42
CA ARG A 23 2.12 15.11 -10.15
C ARG A 23 0.87 14.97 -9.28
N ASN A 24 -0.28 14.95 -9.94
CA ASN A 24 -1.54 14.66 -9.28
C ASN A 24 -1.66 13.16 -9.02
N ILE A 25 -1.93 12.81 -7.78
CA ILE A 25 -2.09 11.43 -7.32
C ILE A 25 -3.47 11.27 -6.71
N SER A 26 -4.18 10.25 -7.15
CA SER A 26 -5.44 9.80 -6.57
C SER A 26 -5.16 8.90 -5.38
N ILE A 27 -5.74 9.21 -4.23
CA ILE A 27 -5.46 8.55 -2.96
C ILE A 27 -6.76 8.00 -2.40
N ARG A 28 -6.75 6.72 -2.06
CA ARG A 28 -7.74 6.08 -1.19
C ARG A 28 -7.05 5.73 0.12
N THR A 29 -7.72 5.86 1.24
CA THR A 29 -7.16 5.55 2.55
C THR A 29 -7.84 4.35 3.18
N MET A 30 -7.14 3.62 4.00
CA MET A 30 -7.70 2.50 4.74
C MET A 30 -6.90 2.21 6.00
N ALA A 31 -7.61 1.89 7.10
CA ALA A 31 -6.99 1.32 8.29
C ALA A 31 -7.19 -0.20 8.35
N THR A 32 -6.12 -0.93 8.64
CA THR A 32 -6.20 -2.39 8.83
C THR A 32 -6.55 -2.79 10.26
N SER A 33 -6.43 -1.87 11.22
CA SER A 33 -6.82 -2.06 12.62
C SER A 33 -7.96 -1.14 13.01
N SER A 34 -8.71 -1.50 14.04
CA SER A 34 -9.78 -0.68 14.63
C SER A 34 -9.26 0.40 15.59
N ALA A 35 -7.94 0.49 15.79
CA ALA A 35 -7.35 1.52 16.63
C ALA A 35 -7.62 2.91 16.03
N LYS A 36 -7.86 3.89 16.89
CA LYS A 36 -8.07 5.26 16.47
C LYS A 36 -6.79 5.78 15.78
N MET A 37 -6.93 6.13 14.51
CA MET A 37 -5.87 6.78 13.75
C MET A 37 -5.82 8.26 14.09
N PRO A 38 -4.63 8.88 14.12
CA PRO A 38 -4.51 10.33 14.24
C PRO A 38 -5.20 11.05 13.07
N ASP A 39 -5.65 12.27 13.32
CA ASP A 39 -6.21 13.13 12.30
C ASP A 39 -5.07 13.63 11.39
N PHE A 40 -4.97 13.04 10.22
CA PHE A 40 -4.06 13.49 9.17
C PHE A 40 -4.80 14.30 8.13
N PHE A 41 -4.12 15.31 7.62
CA PHE A 41 -4.61 16.17 6.56
C PHE A 41 -3.67 16.10 5.37
N ILE A 42 -4.21 16.29 4.17
CA ILE A 42 -3.45 16.45 2.93
C ILE A 42 -3.82 17.78 2.27
N LYS A 43 -2.97 18.21 1.36
CA LYS A 43 -3.21 19.38 0.52
C LYS A 43 -3.37 18.95 -0.93
N ALA A 44 -4.54 19.16 -1.50
CA ALA A 44 -4.83 18.78 -2.87
C ALA A 44 -4.05 19.64 -3.90
N SER A 45 -3.88 20.94 -3.62
CA SER A 45 -3.01 21.85 -4.38
C SER A 45 -2.54 23.00 -3.47
N ALA A 46 -1.63 23.84 -3.97
CA ALA A 46 -1.14 25.00 -3.20
C ALA A 46 -2.26 25.96 -2.78
N GLU A 47 -3.30 26.08 -3.59
CA GLU A 47 -4.41 27.02 -3.41
C GLU A 47 -5.60 26.44 -2.63
N LYS A 48 -5.68 25.11 -2.53
CA LYS A 48 -6.79 24.45 -1.82
C LYS A 48 -6.51 24.32 -0.32
N PRO A 49 -7.57 24.37 0.53
CA PRO A 49 -7.42 24.08 1.95
C PRO A 49 -6.99 22.64 2.17
N HIS A 50 -6.46 22.38 3.36
CA HIS A 50 -6.14 21.02 3.78
C HIS A 50 -7.43 20.23 4.00
N GLU A 51 -7.44 19.00 3.49
CA GLU A 51 -8.54 18.04 3.61
C GLU A 51 -8.16 16.95 4.61
N MET A 52 -9.09 16.63 5.52
CA MET A 52 -8.88 15.57 6.52
C MET A 52 -9.05 14.20 5.90
N LEU A 53 -8.08 13.33 6.09
CA LEU A 53 -8.16 11.94 5.67
C LEU A 53 -9.05 11.13 6.60
N ARG A 54 -9.95 10.35 6.02
CA ARG A 54 -10.76 9.36 6.74
C ARG A 54 -10.05 8.02 6.70
N TRP A 55 -10.17 7.23 7.77
CA TRP A 55 -9.52 5.92 7.89
C TRP A 55 -10.54 4.80 8.06
N PRO A 56 -11.33 4.49 7.04
CA PRO A 56 -12.29 3.41 7.15
C PRO A 56 -11.59 2.05 7.29
N THR A 57 -12.28 1.11 7.94
CA THR A 57 -11.72 -0.22 8.22
C THR A 57 -12.37 -1.35 7.42
N ARG A 58 -13.50 -1.09 6.78
CA ARG A 58 -14.26 -2.13 6.05
C ARG A 58 -14.05 -2.11 4.55
N GLN A 59 -13.76 -0.95 4.00
CA GLN A 59 -13.48 -0.71 2.58
C GLN A 59 -12.57 0.51 2.48
N PRO A 60 -11.80 0.68 1.39
CA PRO A 60 -11.06 1.92 1.16
C PRO A 60 -11.99 3.13 1.08
N SER A 61 -11.48 4.31 1.45
CA SER A 61 -12.23 5.57 1.35
C SER A 61 -12.58 5.93 -0.09
N GLU A 62 -13.40 6.95 -0.25
CA GLU A 62 -13.49 7.69 -1.51
C GLU A 62 -12.13 8.24 -1.91
N ARG A 63 -12.00 8.59 -3.20
CA ARG A 63 -10.78 9.14 -3.76
C ARG A 63 -10.61 10.59 -3.37
N VAL A 64 -9.42 10.94 -2.92
CA VAL A 64 -8.98 12.33 -2.72
C VAL A 64 -7.75 12.59 -3.57
N MET A 65 -7.56 13.82 -4.03
CA MET A 65 -6.44 14.18 -4.89
C MET A 65 -5.37 14.90 -4.08
N ALA A 66 -4.10 14.61 -4.36
CA ALA A 66 -2.98 15.38 -3.85
C ALA A 66 -1.96 15.65 -4.95
N ASN A 67 -1.31 16.81 -4.89
CA ASN A 67 -0.19 17.13 -5.75
C ASN A 67 1.10 16.94 -4.96
N CYS A 68 1.94 16.01 -5.41
CA CYS A 68 3.19 15.68 -4.71
C CYS A 68 4.19 15.02 -5.68
N GLU A 69 5.45 15.04 -5.30
CA GLU A 69 6.56 14.45 -6.05
C GLU A 69 6.74 12.96 -5.67
N SER A 70 7.77 12.66 -4.91
CA SER A 70 8.11 11.31 -4.46
C SER A 70 7.51 10.97 -3.10
N PHE A 71 7.07 11.98 -2.34
CA PHE A 71 6.53 11.83 -1.01
C PHE A 71 5.21 12.55 -0.88
N LEU A 72 4.26 11.89 -0.21
CA LEU A 72 3.01 12.47 0.22
C LEU A 72 3.22 13.10 1.60
N PRO A 73 3.16 14.45 1.73
CA PRO A 73 3.20 15.10 3.03
C PRO A 73 1.84 14.93 3.73
N LEU A 74 1.88 14.44 4.95
CA LEU A 74 0.73 14.34 5.83
C LEU A 74 0.87 15.35 6.95
N TYR A 75 -0.14 16.20 7.12
CA TYR A 75 -0.15 17.27 8.09
C TYR A 75 -0.96 16.86 9.32
N GLN A 76 -0.59 17.41 10.47
CA GLN A 76 -1.36 17.34 11.71
C GLN A 76 -1.48 18.73 12.32
N ARG A 77 -2.52 18.94 13.15
CA ARG A 77 -2.63 20.12 13.97
C ARG A 77 -1.68 20.00 15.15
N LEU A 78 -0.74 20.91 15.23
CA LEU A 78 0.24 21.00 16.31
C LEU A 78 0.11 22.36 16.99
N PRO A 79 0.27 22.46 18.31
CA PRO A 79 0.33 23.75 19.00
C PRO A 79 1.61 24.47 18.61
N ASP A 80 1.52 25.76 18.34
CA ASP A 80 2.68 26.64 18.24
C ASP A 80 3.16 27.11 19.62
N GLY A 81 4.24 27.89 19.66
CA GLY A 81 4.78 28.44 20.91
C GLY A 81 3.81 29.39 21.67
N SER A 82 2.72 29.82 21.04
CA SER A 82 1.65 30.63 21.66
C SER A 82 0.42 29.79 22.07
N GLY A 83 0.45 28.47 21.84
CA GLY A 83 -0.67 27.56 22.11
C GLY A 83 -1.73 27.55 21.00
N LYS A 84 -1.58 28.33 19.93
CA LYS A 84 -2.47 28.24 18.76
C LYS A 84 -2.14 27.04 17.90
N GLN A 85 -3.18 26.40 17.39
CA GLN A 85 -3.02 25.25 16.52
C GLN A 85 -2.75 25.65 15.07
N HIS A 86 -1.70 25.08 14.48
CA HIS A 86 -1.38 25.22 13.07
C HIS A 86 -1.15 23.85 12.44
N LEU A 87 -1.30 23.75 11.12
CA LEU A 87 -1.01 22.53 10.38
C LEU A 87 0.47 22.45 10.02
N ALA A 88 1.15 21.44 10.52
CA ALA A 88 2.54 21.15 10.21
C ALA A 88 2.70 19.73 9.63
N ILE A 89 3.75 19.53 8.84
CA ILE A 89 4.07 18.20 8.28
C ILE A 89 4.49 17.27 9.43
N ALA A 90 3.64 16.29 9.71
CA ALA A 90 3.90 15.27 10.73
C ALA A 90 4.56 14.02 10.17
N ARG A 91 4.27 13.67 8.92
CA ARG A 91 4.82 12.49 8.23
C ARG A 91 5.04 12.80 6.76
N ARG A 92 6.00 12.07 6.16
CA ARG A 92 6.20 12.00 4.71
C ARG A 92 6.13 10.53 4.31
N VAL A 93 5.17 10.16 3.50
CA VAL A 93 4.99 8.78 3.03
C VAL A 93 5.53 8.68 1.62
N GLN A 94 6.48 7.77 1.41
CA GLN A 94 7.04 7.53 0.10
C GLN A 94 5.98 6.94 -0.83
N ILE A 95 5.84 7.51 -2.03
CA ILE A 95 4.93 7.03 -3.06
C ILE A 95 5.68 6.06 -3.97
N PRO A 96 5.11 4.91 -4.33
CA PRO A 96 5.71 4.02 -5.31
C PRO A 96 6.00 4.75 -6.63
N ALA A 97 7.18 4.48 -7.21
CA ALA A 97 7.61 5.12 -8.44
C ALA A 97 6.58 4.89 -9.57
N GLY A 98 6.22 5.94 -10.29
CA GLY A 98 5.26 5.85 -11.39
C GLY A 98 3.79 5.78 -10.98
N ALA A 99 3.44 5.49 -9.72
CA ALA A 99 2.06 5.36 -9.28
C ALA A 99 1.29 6.67 -9.42
N ARG A 100 0.10 6.61 -10.03
CA ARG A 100 -0.87 7.70 -10.12
C ARG A 100 -2.06 7.49 -9.19
N GLU A 101 -2.32 6.26 -8.83
CA GLU A 101 -3.36 5.86 -7.90
C GLU A 101 -2.73 5.06 -6.77
N ILE A 102 -3.04 5.38 -5.53
CA ILE A 102 -2.52 4.69 -4.36
C ILE A 102 -3.60 4.39 -3.35
N ILE A 103 -3.39 3.30 -2.60
CA ILE A 103 -4.05 3.04 -1.34
C ILE A 103 -3.05 3.40 -0.24
N LEU A 104 -3.36 4.38 0.57
CA LEU A 104 -2.60 4.73 1.77
C LEU A 104 -3.12 3.88 2.92
N LEU A 105 -2.35 2.88 3.32
CA LEU A 105 -2.67 1.99 4.44
C LEU A 105 -2.15 2.57 5.75
N ALA A 106 -2.97 2.47 6.80
CA ALA A 106 -2.59 2.76 8.17
C ALA A 106 -2.84 1.55 9.08
N TRP A 107 -1.91 1.28 9.98
CA TRP A 107 -2.07 0.28 11.03
C TRP A 107 -1.30 0.67 12.28
N THR A 108 -1.61 0.02 13.38
CA THR A 108 -0.82 0.14 14.61
C THR A 108 0.07 -1.07 14.77
N ASP A 109 1.34 -0.82 15.05
CA ASP A 109 2.35 -1.81 15.44
C ASP A 109 2.76 -1.47 16.88
N GLY A 110 2.18 -2.18 17.83
CA GLY A 110 2.21 -1.78 19.23
C GLY A 110 1.50 -0.43 19.44
N LYS A 111 2.25 0.59 19.91
CA LYS A 111 1.74 1.95 20.10
C LYS A 111 2.00 2.88 18.90
N GLU A 112 2.78 2.43 17.93
CA GLU A 112 3.16 3.25 16.79
C GLU A 112 2.17 3.13 15.65
N VAL A 113 1.80 4.26 15.06
CA VAL A 113 1.05 4.30 13.80
C VAL A 113 2.02 4.15 12.65
N ARG A 114 1.83 3.12 11.86
CA ARG A 114 2.55 2.85 10.62
C ARG A 114 1.71 3.26 9.42
N LEU A 115 2.36 3.82 8.43
CA LEU A 115 1.74 4.26 7.18
C LEU A 115 2.54 3.73 5.99
N ARG A 116 1.83 3.29 4.95
CA ARG A 116 2.46 2.87 3.69
C ARG A 116 1.55 3.18 2.51
N ALA A 117 2.12 3.81 1.48
CA ALA A 117 1.44 3.95 0.21
C ALA A 117 1.73 2.71 -0.66
N ILE A 118 0.68 2.15 -1.23
CA ILE A 118 0.72 1.00 -2.14
C ILE A 118 0.07 1.46 -3.44
N GLU A 119 0.66 1.11 -4.58
CA GLU A 119 0.06 1.38 -5.87
C GLU A 119 -1.28 0.65 -6.01
N ASP A 120 -2.34 1.38 -6.33
CA ASP A 120 -3.66 0.82 -6.58
C ASP A 120 -3.75 0.33 -8.03
N LYS A 121 -3.24 -0.89 -8.26
CA LYS A 121 -3.18 -1.53 -9.59
C LYS A 121 -4.53 -2.10 -10.02
N PHE A 122 -5.56 -1.29 -9.98
CA PHE A 122 -6.84 -1.74 -10.48
C PHE A 122 -6.96 -1.51 -11.98
N VAL A 123 -7.14 -2.55 -12.75
CA VAL A 123 -7.20 -2.52 -14.21
C VAL A 123 -8.64 -2.77 -14.74
N GLY A 124 -9.64 -2.52 -13.94
CA GLY A 124 -11.03 -2.73 -14.31
C GLY A 124 -11.70 -3.89 -13.54
N ALA A 125 -13.02 -3.96 -13.62
CA ALA A 125 -13.81 -4.99 -12.94
C ALA A 125 -13.67 -6.33 -13.65
N LYS A 126 -12.53 -7.02 -13.50
CA LYS A 126 -12.42 -8.44 -13.86
C LYS A 126 -12.89 -9.27 -12.68
N SER A 127 -13.63 -10.30 -12.95
CA SER A 127 -14.09 -11.26 -11.95
C SER A 127 -12.90 -11.83 -11.17
N ASN A 128 -13.01 -11.86 -9.85
CA ASN A 128 -12.06 -12.51 -8.94
C ASN A 128 -10.64 -11.94 -8.92
N GLU A 129 -10.48 -10.61 -9.10
CA GLU A 129 -9.18 -9.97 -8.87
C GLU A 129 -8.88 -9.82 -7.38
N TRP A 130 -7.72 -10.30 -6.97
CA TRP A 130 -7.20 -10.19 -5.62
C TRP A 130 -5.92 -9.37 -5.60
N LEU A 131 -5.91 -8.27 -4.86
CA LEU A 131 -4.72 -7.50 -4.59
C LEU A 131 -4.13 -7.91 -3.24
N PHE A 132 -3.04 -8.66 -3.28
CA PHE A 132 -2.27 -9.03 -2.11
C PHE A 132 -1.29 -7.92 -1.77
N ILE A 133 -1.28 -7.46 -0.52
CA ILE A 133 -0.46 -6.35 -0.05
C ILE A 133 0.32 -6.79 1.18
N ASN A 134 1.64 -6.87 1.08
CA ASN A 134 2.48 -7.12 2.23
C ASN A 134 3.04 -5.80 2.79
N ALA A 135 2.34 -5.23 3.77
CA ALA A 135 2.79 -4.07 4.53
C ALA A 135 3.63 -4.46 5.76
N SER A 136 3.80 -5.76 6.04
CA SER A 136 4.62 -6.24 7.15
C SER A 136 6.12 -6.18 6.86
N SER A 137 6.93 -6.35 7.89
CA SER A 137 8.39 -6.43 7.78
C SER A 137 8.91 -7.79 7.29
N LYS A 138 8.05 -8.81 7.17
CA LYS A 138 8.43 -10.20 6.92
C LYS A 138 8.11 -10.65 5.51
N LEU A 139 8.86 -11.64 5.01
CA LEU A 139 8.51 -12.35 3.78
C LEU A 139 7.27 -13.20 4.05
N ILE A 140 6.24 -13.03 3.20
CA ILE A 140 4.98 -13.76 3.26
C ILE A 140 4.92 -14.74 2.09
N ALA A 141 4.53 -15.99 2.38
CA ALA A 141 4.09 -16.95 1.38
C ALA A 141 2.61 -17.24 1.63
N PHE A 142 1.77 -16.96 0.66
CA PHE A 142 0.32 -17.10 0.77
C PHE A 142 -0.21 -18.05 -0.31
N THR A 143 -1.00 -19.01 0.09
CA THR A 143 -1.65 -19.98 -0.82
C THR A 143 -3.16 -19.81 -0.70
N ILE A 144 -3.87 -19.80 -1.83
CA ILE A 144 -5.33 -19.77 -1.87
C ILE A 144 -5.82 -20.74 -2.94
N GLY A 145 -6.66 -21.70 -2.54
CA GLY A 145 -7.05 -22.86 -3.36
C GLY A 145 -6.18 -24.08 -3.11
N ASP A 146 -6.70 -25.25 -3.47
CA ASP A 146 -6.11 -26.54 -3.06
C ASP A 146 -4.79 -26.85 -3.79
N ASP A 147 -4.68 -26.47 -5.08
CA ASP A 147 -3.49 -26.76 -5.90
C ASP A 147 -2.72 -25.49 -6.30
N ALA A 148 -2.96 -24.36 -5.62
CA ALA A 148 -2.37 -23.11 -6.02
C ALA A 148 -0.90 -23.00 -5.57
N GLN A 149 -0.06 -22.51 -6.48
CA GLN A 149 1.32 -22.15 -6.15
C GLN A 149 1.35 -21.00 -5.14
N PRO A 150 2.24 -21.04 -4.15
CA PRO A 150 2.35 -19.97 -3.17
C PRO A 150 2.67 -18.62 -3.82
N ILE A 151 1.91 -17.60 -3.47
CA ILE A 151 2.19 -16.20 -3.80
C ILE A 151 3.20 -15.70 -2.80
N THR A 152 4.44 -15.44 -3.23
CA THR A 152 5.49 -14.91 -2.37
C THR A 152 5.54 -13.39 -2.47
N LEU A 153 5.51 -12.71 -1.31
CA LEU A 153 5.49 -11.27 -1.20
C LEU A 153 6.60 -10.80 -0.24
N ALA A 154 7.59 -10.11 -0.76
CA ALA A 154 8.55 -9.39 0.07
C ALA A 154 7.88 -8.24 0.82
N SER A 155 8.54 -7.72 1.87
CA SER A 155 8.06 -6.53 2.58
C SER A 155 7.85 -5.34 1.62
N GLY A 156 6.69 -4.70 1.69
CA GLY A 156 6.35 -3.55 0.86
C GLY A 156 5.87 -3.87 -0.54
N VAL A 157 5.80 -5.14 -0.92
CA VAL A 157 5.37 -5.56 -2.25
C VAL A 157 3.86 -5.80 -2.28
N SER A 158 3.23 -5.39 -3.37
CA SER A 158 1.87 -5.77 -3.72
C SER A 158 1.84 -6.58 -5.02
N ARG A 159 0.89 -7.50 -5.12
CA ARG A 159 0.71 -8.34 -6.30
C ARG A 159 -0.77 -8.53 -6.61
N LEU A 160 -1.15 -8.27 -7.85
CA LEU A 160 -2.47 -8.56 -8.36
C LEU A 160 -2.49 -9.98 -8.93
N CYS A 161 -3.46 -10.79 -8.52
CA CYS A 161 -3.66 -12.15 -9.01
C CYS A 161 -5.13 -12.39 -9.27
N GLN A 162 -5.43 -13.24 -10.23
CA GLN A 162 -6.75 -13.82 -10.37
C GLN A 162 -6.84 -15.08 -9.50
N VAL A 163 -7.91 -15.17 -8.71
CA VAL A 163 -8.17 -16.33 -7.87
C VAL A 163 -9.41 -17.03 -8.43
N SER A 164 -9.24 -18.26 -8.84
CA SER A 164 -10.35 -19.08 -9.32
C SER A 164 -10.88 -19.98 -8.21
N SER A 165 -12.20 -20.17 -8.21
CA SER A 165 -12.87 -21.19 -7.41
C SER A 165 -13.69 -22.08 -8.34
N PRO A 166 -13.43 -23.38 -8.37
CA PRO A 166 -14.12 -24.30 -9.28
C PRO A 166 -15.64 -24.36 -9.08
N GLN A 167 -16.13 -23.85 -7.96
CA GLN A 167 -17.53 -23.94 -7.56
C GLN A 167 -18.14 -22.61 -7.11
N ASN A 168 -17.47 -21.47 -7.33
CA ASN A 168 -17.92 -20.14 -6.86
C ASN A 168 -18.25 -20.06 -5.34
N LYS A 169 -17.70 -20.97 -4.54
CA LYS A 169 -18.02 -21.05 -3.10
C LYS A 169 -16.95 -20.48 -2.20
N GLY A 170 -15.70 -20.55 -2.63
CA GLY A 170 -14.56 -20.11 -1.85
C GLY A 170 -13.37 -21.06 -1.97
N ALA A 171 -12.31 -20.76 -1.26
CA ALA A 171 -11.08 -21.53 -1.28
C ALA A 171 -10.38 -21.54 0.09
N ALA A 172 -9.67 -22.62 0.38
CA ALA A 172 -8.77 -22.69 1.52
C ALA A 172 -7.63 -21.67 1.34
N ALA A 173 -7.32 -20.90 2.39
CA ALA A 173 -6.31 -19.88 2.37
C ALA A 173 -5.33 -20.09 3.51
N VAL A 174 -4.03 -20.15 3.20
CA VAL A 174 -2.97 -20.39 4.18
C VAL A 174 -1.86 -19.36 4.00
N GLY A 175 -1.61 -18.57 5.03
CA GLY A 175 -0.50 -17.62 5.12
C GLY A 175 0.64 -18.17 5.97
N ARG A 176 1.85 -18.14 5.43
CA ARG A 176 3.09 -18.52 6.11
C ARG A 176 4.06 -17.36 6.08
N ALA A 177 4.83 -17.21 7.16
CA ALA A 177 5.88 -16.22 7.24
C ALA A 177 7.14 -16.79 7.92
N GLN A 178 8.28 -16.21 7.58
CA GLN A 178 9.53 -16.52 8.26
C GLN A 178 9.58 -15.78 9.59
N ILE A 179 9.41 -16.53 10.68
CA ILE A 179 9.44 -16.00 12.05
C ILE A 179 10.57 -16.71 12.80
N ARG A 180 11.56 -15.95 13.26
CA ARG A 180 12.75 -16.48 13.96
C ARG A 180 13.43 -17.62 13.20
N GLY A 181 13.64 -17.41 11.89
CA GLY A 181 14.31 -18.37 10.99
C GLY A 181 13.48 -19.59 10.59
N LYS A 182 12.25 -19.73 11.07
CA LYS A 182 11.35 -20.86 10.74
C LYS A 182 10.11 -20.35 10.00
N LEU A 183 9.70 -21.11 8.98
CA LEU A 183 8.44 -20.85 8.28
C LEU A 183 7.28 -21.31 9.17
N ARG A 184 6.43 -20.35 9.59
CA ARG A 184 5.28 -20.60 10.45
C ARG A 184 3.99 -20.18 9.80
N VAL A 185 2.92 -20.96 10.03
CA VAL A 185 1.57 -20.57 9.65
C VAL A 185 1.10 -19.47 10.61
N PHE A 186 0.67 -18.34 10.07
CA PHE A 186 0.07 -17.25 10.84
C PHE A 186 -1.40 -17.02 10.50
N TYR A 187 -1.86 -17.58 9.37
CA TYR A 187 -3.22 -17.45 8.88
C TYR A 187 -3.66 -18.76 8.22
N SER A 188 -4.85 -19.23 8.58
CA SER A 188 -5.46 -20.41 7.98
C SER A 188 -6.97 -20.32 8.11
N THR A 189 -7.68 -20.25 6.98
CA THR A 189 -9.13 -20.11 6.94
C THR A 189 -9.66 -20.51 5.57
N TYR A 190 -10.97 -20.52 5.43
CA TYR A 190 -11.67 -20.64 4.16
C TYR A 190 -12.25 -19.27 3.79
N LEU A 191 -11.88 -18.73 2.61
CA LEU A 191 -12.31 -17.43 2.13
C LEU A 191 -13.37 -17.58 1.04
N PRO A 192 -14.49 -16.83 1.12
CA PRO A 192 -15.45 -16.80 0.05
C PRO A 192 -14.84 -16.11 -1.17
N ILE A 193 -15.06 -16.69 -2.34
CA ILE A 193 -14.70 -16.09 -3.63
C ILE A 193 -15.99 -15.75 -4.33
N LYS A 194 -16.18 -14.48 -4.65
CA LYS A 194 -17.36 -13.98 -5.36
C LYS A 194 -16.93 -13.41 -6.69
N GLU A 195 -17.64 -13.81 -7.75
CA GLU A 195 -17.43 -13.26 -9.09
C GLU A 195 -17.76 -11.77 -9.14
N GLY A 196 -17.06 -11.05 -10.01
CA GLY A 196 -17.27 -9.62 -10.22
C GLY A 196 -16.81 -8.71 -9.09
N GLN A 197 -16.13 -9.25 -8.07
CA GLN A 197 -15.62 -8.48 -6.94
C GLN A 197 -14.10 -8.46 -6.93
N ARG A 198 -13.56 -7.32 -6.50
CA ARG A 198 -12.16 -7.17 -6.16
C ARG A 198 -11.96 -7.44 -4.68
N THR A 199 -10.94 -8.20 -4.34
CA THR A 199 -10.58 -8.49 -2.94
C THR A 199 -9.21 -7.90 -2.60
N LEU A 200 -9.11 -7.23 -1.46
CA LEU A 200 -7.84 -6.80 -0.88
C LEU A 200 -7.44 -7.75 0.24
N MET A 201 -6.28 -8.37 0.12
CA MET A 201 -5.69 -9.21 1.15
C MET A 201 -4.43 -8.55 1.68
N MET A 202 -4.48 -8.06 2.91
CA MET A 202 -3.43 -7.23 3.49
C MET A 202 -2.78 -7.93 4.67
N PHE A 203 -1.44 -7.82 4.74
CA PHE A 203 -0.62 -8.34 5.82
C PHE A 203 0.12 -7.20 6.49
N THR A 204 -0.03 -7.06 7.81
CA THR A 204 0.61 -6.00 8.61
C THR A 204 1.26 -6.60 9.84
N ASP A 205 2.29 -5.93 10.37
CA ASP A 205 2.86 -6.30 11.66
C ASP A 205 1.88 -5.96 12.80
N ASP A 206 1.91 -6.78 13.84
CA ASP A 206 1.22 -6.60 15.11
C ASP A 206 2.13 -7.12 16.23
N GLY A 207 3.14 -6.34 16.57
CA GLY A 207 4.27 -6.78 17.38
C GLY A 207 5.04 -7.92 16.69
N ASP A 208 5.22 -9.03 17.38
CA ASP A 208 5.88 -10.24 16.85
C ASP A 208 5.01 -11.04 15.86
N LYS A 209 3.71 -10.72 15.78
CA LYS A 209 2.73 -11.44 14.96
C LYS A 209 2.51 -10.74 13.63
N ILE A 210 1.88 -11.46 12.71
CA ILE A 210 1.36 -10.90 11.46
C ILE A 210 -0.15 -10.96 11.53
N ARG A 211 -0.79 -9.84 11.25
CA ARG A 211 -2.23 -9.73 11.07
C ARG A 211 -2.55 -9.81 9.59
N ALA A 212 -3.49 -10.68 9.25
CA ALA A 212 -4.08 -10.73 7.93
C ALA A 212 -5.47 -10.10 7.94
N LYS A 213 -5.78 -9.32 6.93
CA LYS A 213 -7.10 -8.71 6.73
C LYS A 213 -7.54 -8.87 5.30
N CYS A 214 -8.70 -9.48 5.11
CA CYS A 214 -9.34 -9.67 3.82
C CYS A 214 -10.58 -8.77 3.77
N ILE A 215 -10.73 -8.00 2.71
CA ILE A 215 -11.92 -7.18 2.44
C ILE A 215 -12.31 -7.25 0.98
N VAL A 216 -13.60 -7.11 0.73
CA VAL A 216 -14.12 -6.88 -0.62
C VAL A 216 -14.06 -5.37 -0.88
N ASP A 217 -13.43 -4.98 -1.97
CA ASP A 217 -13.37 -3.60 -2.44
C ASP A 217 -14.48 -3.39 -3.48
N GLU A 218 -15.59 -2.88 -3.02
CA GLU A 218 -16.69 -2.50 -3.89
C GLU A 218 -16.31 -1.21 -4.65
N LEU A 219 -15.66 -1.40 -5.79
CA LEU A 219 -15.43 -0.29 -6.69
C LEU A 219 -16.75 0.10 -7.34
N THR A 220 -17.23 1.26 -6.99
CA THR A 220 -18.24 1.94 -7.80
C THR A 220 -17.61 2.15 -9.18
N LEU A 221 -18.01 1.35 -10.16
CA LEU A 221 -17.71 1.65 -11.55
C LEU A 221 -18.24 3.06 -11.83
N PRO A 222 -17.48 3.93 -12.53
CA PRO A 222 -18.08 5.15 -13.03
C PRO A 222 -19.33 4.73 -13.82
N GLN A 223 -20.47 5.24 -13.40
CA GLN A 223 -21.68 5.09 -14.21
C GLN A 223 -21.31 5.65 -15.58
N SER A 224 -21.29 4.78 -16.58
CA SER A 224 -21.28 5.23 -17.96
C SER A 224 -22.60 6.00 -18.12
N ASP A 225 -22.50 7.34 -18.19
CA ASP A 225 -23.61 8.17 -18.56
C ASP A 225 -24.20 7.63 -19.86
N PRO A 226 -25.52 7.50 -19.96
CA PRO A 226 -26.23 6.92 -21.09
C PRO A 226 -26.04 7.75 -22.37
#